data_c694ba7449fed6ad534054be72395962
#
_entry.id   c694ba7449fed6ad534054be72395962
#
_cell.length_a   1.000
_cell.length_b   1.000
_cell.length_c   1.000
_cell.angle_alpha   90.00
_cell.angle_beta   90.00
_cell.angle_gamma   90.00
#
_symmetry.space_group_name_H-M   'P 1'
#
loop_
_entity.id
_entity.type
_entity.pdbx_description
1 polymer ?
#
loop_
_entity_poly.entity_id
_entity_poly.type
_entity_poly.pdbx_seq_one_letter_code
_entity_poly.pdbx_strand_id
1 'polypeptide(L)'
;AIGQGVTGKPGKPVVLVVASGREAEETVGSLRSWYDGDPNDIAQLEAWETLPHERLSPRADTVASRMAVFRRLKHPSDTDSMFGPIRILVMPIRSLIQPVVQGLGDVEPLVFTVGEDLPLDEAAKRLIENAYTRVDLVMDRGEFAVRGGILDVFPPTAPHPVRIEFFGDEIDTIKEFHASDQRTYGDGLKTIWATACRELQLTDAVRTRAKALVGSIPNAEDMLESIANAIPVEGMESLMPALVDHLEPVGSMLPKHAVILLSDPEKLRRSAEDLAKTANEFLAASWHVAASGHGAGAPISFDEASFLDYAETISSLEYSEHPVIRLTSFGVDTTLTGHVQLDAQNPAEFRGDEAKASQGIEGLLDAGFHVTITAAAAGTLARLKRAINTTGIANFDVIRSQAIDGFVDKAAKIALLTERDLTGRTSAVAVAKTPKRRRKAIDLVELKKGDYVVHEQHGIGRFIEMRQRTIGTGANKTT
;
A
#
# COMPACT_ATOMS: atom_id res chain seq x y z
N ALA A 1 -22.33 7.56 -2.42
CA ALA A 1 -23.64 7.26 -1.80
C ALA A 1 -23.55 6.20 -0.69
N ILE A 2 -22.63 5.26 -0.77
CA ILE A 2 -22.51 4.17 0.23
C ILE A 2 -21.89 4.69 1.55
N GLY A 3 -20.94 5.61 1.48
CA GLY A 3 -20.27 6.21 2.65
C GLY A 3 -21.04 7.37 3.32
N GLN A 4 -22.02 7.95 2.66
CA GLN A 4 -22.90 8.96 3.21
C GLN A 4 -24.30 8.38 3.34
N GLY A 5 -24.75 8.15 4.57
CA GLY A 5 -26.13 7.70 4.81
C GLY A 5 -27.14 8.69 4.26
N VAL A 6 -28.30 8.21 3.84
CA VAL A 6 -29.43 8.97 3.26
C VAL A 6 -29.91 10.17 4.12
N THR A 7 -29.39 10.32 5.33
CA THR A 7 -29.79 11.35 6.31
C THR A 7 -28.65 12.28 6.74
N GLY A 8 -27.52 12.33 6.03
CA GLY A 8 -26.36 13.16 6.40
C GLY A 8 -25.55 12.64 7.60
N LYS A 9 -25.96 11.51 8.20
CA LYS A 9 -25.14 10.80 9.20
C LYS A 9 -24.03 10.04 8.50
N PRO A 10 -22.83 9.89 9.12
CA PRO A 10 -21.75 9.04 8.57
C PRO A 10 -22.32 7.65 8.26
N GLY A 11 -22.19 7.22 7.00
CA GLY A 11 -22.55 5.87 6.61
C GLY A 11 -21.62 4.84 7.25
N LYS A 12 -21.96 3.56 7.13
CA LYS A 12 -21.07 2.46 7.55
C LYS A 12 -19.79 2.52 6.71
N PRO A 13 -18.61 2.27 7.30
CA PRO A 13 -17.37 2.14 6.54
C PRO A 13 -17.50 1.05 5.47
N VAL A 14 -16.89 1.28 4.33
CA VAL A 14 -16.84 0.32 3.23
C VAL A 14 -15.41 -0.20 3.09
N VAL A 15 -15.25 -1.51 3.03
CA VAL A 15 -13.97 -2.17 2.79
C VAL A 15 -14.04 -2.85 1.42
N LEU A 16 -13.24 -2.39 0.49
CA LEU A 16 -13.16 -2.97 -0.85
C LEU A 16 -11.89 -3.83 -0.95
N VAL A 17 -12.09 -5.11 -1.18
CA VAL A 17 -11.02 -6.08 -1.40
C VAL A 17 -10.84 -6.32 -2.88
N VAL A 18 -9.61 -6.14 -3.38
CA VAL A 18 -9.22 -6.30 -4.79
C VAL A 18 -8.09 -7.33 -4.92
N ALA A 19 -7.80 -7.80 -6.12
CA ALA A 19 -6.88 -8.91 -6.31
C ALA A 19 -5.40 -8.53 -6.11
N SER A 20 -5.01 -7.29 -6.39
CA SER A 20 -3.60 -6.87 -6.38
C SER A 20 -3.40 -5.47 -5.79
N GLY A 21 -2.17 -5.18 -5.32
CA GLY A 21 -1.80 -3.85 -4.85
C GLY A 21 -1.92 -2.78 -5.92
N ARG A 22 -1.61 -3.11 -7.18
CA ARG A 22 -1.81 -2.19 -8.31
C ARG A 22 -3.28 -1.84 -8.50
N GLU A 23 -4.17 -2.82 -8.47
CA GLU A 23 -5.61 -2.60 -8.57
C GLU A 23 -6.13 -1.73 -7.40
N ALA A 24 -5.56 -1.92 -6.19
CA ALA A 24 -5.88 -1.08 -5.04
C ALA A 24 -5.45 0.38 -5.26
N GLU A 25 -4.22 0.64 -5.73
CA GLU A 25 -3.73 1.99 -6.05
C GLU A 25 -4.62 2.68 -7.10
N GLU A 26 -4.93 1.98 -8.18
CA GLU A 26 -5.78 2.46 -9.27
C GLU A 26 -7.20 2.78 -8.78
N THR A 27 -7.75 1.91 -7.93
CA THR A 27 -9.08 2.08 -7.34
C THR A 27 -9.12 3.28 -6.39
N VAL A 28 -8.14 3.44 -5.51
CA VAL A 28 -8.04 4.59 -4.61
C VAL A 28 -7.93 5.90 -5.40
N GLY A 29 -7.10 5.93 -6.45
CA GLY A 29 -6.97 7.09 -7.32
C GLY A 29 -8.30 7.46 -8.02
N SER A 30 -9.01 6.45 -8.52
CA SER A 30 -10.32 6.63 -9.13
C SER A 30 -11.35 7.14 -8.12
N LEU A 31 -11.45 6.49 -6.95
CA LEU A 31 -12.39 6.90 -5.90
C LEU A 31 -12.15 8.33 -5.44
N ARG A 32 -10.91 8.71 -5.16
CA ARG A 32 -10.57 10.07 -4.73
C ARG A 32 -10.93 11.14 -5.75
N SER A 33 -10.92 10.81 -7.04
CA SER A 33 -11.29 11.76 -8.08
C SER A 33 -12.80 11.99 -8.24
N TRP A 34 -13.64 11.11 -7.65
CA TRP A 34 -15.09 11.19 -7.68
C TRP A 34 -15.73 11.46 -6.30
N TYR A 35 -14.92 11.50 -5.26
CA TYR A 35 -15.39 11.67 -3.90
C TYR A 35 -15.44 13.15 -3.53
N ASP A 36 -16.64 13.62 -3.15
CA ASP A 36 -16.87 15.03 -2.78
C ASP A 36 -16.43 15.35 -1.33
N GLY A 37 -16.06 14.34 -0.55
CA GLY A 37 -15.57 14.48 0.82
C GLY A 37 -14.06 14.70 0.91
N ASP A 38 -13.51 14.60 2.12
CA ASP A 38 -12.06 14.66 2.32
C ASP A 38 -11.39 13.45 1.65
N PRO A 39 -10.40 13.63 0.75
CA PRO A 39 -9.65 12.53 0.15
C PRO A 39 -9.01 11.59 1.18
N ASN A 40 -8.76 12.06 2.40
CA ASN A 40 -8.23 11.26 3.51
C ASN A 40 -9.26 10.27 4.07
N ASP A 41 -10.56 10.45 3.82
CA ASP A 41 -11.59 9.46 4.14
C ASP A 41 -11.37 8.13 3.40
N ILE A 42 -10.60 8.17 2.30
CA ILE A 42 -10.26 7.00 1.49
C ILE A 42 -8.83 6.57 1.80
N ALA A 43 -8.68 5.42 2.42
CA ALA A 43 -7.39 4.83 2.77
C ALA A 43 -7.09 3.58 1.94
N GLN A 44 -5.81 3.28 1.78
CA GLN A 44 -5.33 2.02 1.24
C GLN A 44 -4.56 1.26 2.31
N LEU A 45 -4.89 -0.01 2.55
CA LEU A 45 -4.06 -0.90 3.33
C LEU A 45 -3.12 -1.65 2.38
N GLU A 46 -1.89 -1.20 2.32
CA GLU A 46 -0.86 -1.81 1.47
C GLU A 46 -0.51 -3.23 1.95
N ALA A 47 -0.03 -4.08 1.05
CA ALA A 47 0.53 -5.38 1.40
C ALA A 47 2.04 -5.28 1.58
N TRP A 48 2.62 -6.15 2.41
CA TRP A 48 4.07 -6.31 2.44
C TRP A 48 4.57 -6.75 1.06
N GLU A 49 5.75 -6.30 0.69
CA GLU A 49 6.43 -6.72 -0.54
C GLU A 49 7.11 -8.08 -0.36
N THR A 50 7.41 -8.46 0.89
CA THR A 50 8.14 -9.67 1.27
C THR A 50 7.19 -10.80 1.67
N LEU A 51 7.64 -12.05 1.55
CA LEU A 51 6.92 -13.20 2.09
C LEU A 51 7.19 -13.36 3.60
N PRO A 52 6.29 -13.99 4.36
CA PRO A 52 6.41 -14.09 5.82
C PRO A 52 7.71 -14.78 6.31
N HIS A 53 8.26 -15.70 5.53
CA HIS A 53 9.47 -16.46 5.87
C HIS A 53 10.75 -15.94 5.16
N GLU A 54 10.65 -14.85 4.42
CA GLU A 54 11.82 -14.22 3.81
C GLU A 54 12.69 -13.55 4.88
N ARG A 55 14.01 -13.63 4.68
CA ARG A 55 14.96 -12.86 5.50
C ARG A 55 15.11 -11.42 5.01
N LEU A 56 14.02 -10.85 4.55
CA LEU A 56 13.90 -9.48 4.12
C LEU A 56 12.71 -8.85 4.84
N SER A 57 12.91 -7.66 5.33
CA SER A 57 11.83 -6.90 5.96
C SER A 57 11.02 -6.14 4.91
N PRO A 58 9.72 -5.92 5.16
CA PRO A 58 8.95 -4.96 4.38
C PRO A 58 9.56 -3.55 4.51
N ARG A 59 9.30 -2.71 3.54
CA ARG A 59 9.81 -1.35 3.53
C ARG A 59 9.21 -0.54 4.69
N ALA A 60 10.03 0.33 5.28
CA ALA A 60 9.58 1.14 6.40
C ALA A 60 8.41 2.09 6.02
N ASP A 61 8.36 2.59 4.78
CA ASP A 61 7.25 3.42 4.29
C ASP A 61 5.95 2.61 4.14
N THR A 62 6.01 1.36 3.64
CA THR A 62 4.87 0.45 3.60
C THR A 62 4.36 0.13 5.01
N VAL A 63 5.26 -0.22 5.93
CA VAL A 63 4.90 -0.48 7.33
C VAL A 63 4.24 0.73 7.96
N ALA A 64 4.85 1.92 7.83
CA ALA A 64 4.31 3.14 8.41
C ALA A 64 2.92 3.52 7.85
N SER A 65 2.70 3.34 6.54
CA SER A 65 1.39 3.51 5.92
C SER A 65 0.35 2.55 6.51
N ARG A 66 0.71 1.28 6.71
CA ARG A 66 -0.14 0.26 7.33
C ARG A 66 -0.46 0.59 8.78
N MET A 67 0.56 0.98 9.56
CA MET A 67 0.40 1.39 10.96
C MET A 67 -0.56 2.57 11.10
N ALA A 68 -0.46 3.57 10.23
CA ALA A 68 -1.39 4.70 10.20
C ALA A 68 -2.83 4.24 9.90
N VAL A 69 -3.03 3.29 8.98
CA VAL A 69 -4.35 2.71 8.70
C VAL A 69 -4.88 1.95 9.92
N PHE A 70 -4.09 1.07 10.54
CA PHE A 70 -4.50 0.31 11.72
C PHE A 70 -4.89 1.24 12.88
N ARG A 71 -4.09 2.30 13.12
CA ARG A 71 -4.41 3.31 14.14
C ARG A 71 -5.75 3.99 13.86
N ARG A 72 -6.00 4.40 12.61
CA ARG A 72 -7.26 5.05 12.20
C ARG A 72 -8.47 4.12 12.30
N LEU A 73 -8.29 2.82 12.08
CA LEU A 73 -9.35 1.83 12.24
C LEU A 73 -9.75 1.65 13.71
N LYS A 74 -8.77 1.66 14.60
CA LYS A 74 -8.96 1.40 16.03
C LYS A 74 -9.31 2.68 16.81
N HIS A 75 -8.62 3.77 16.51
CA HIS A 75 -8.73 5.06 17.20
C HIS A 75 -8.91 6.21 16.20
N PRO A 76 -10.05 6.29 15.51
CA PRO A 76 -10.30 7.40 14.59
C PRO A 76 -10.40 8.73 15.36
N SER A 77 -9.71 9.76 14.90
CA SER A 77 -9.76 11.11 15.43
C SER A 77 -10.47 12.03 14.44
N ASP A 78 -11.51 12.73 14.87
CA ASP A 78 -12.23 13.70 14.03
C ASP A 78 -11.48 15.04 13.92
N THR A 79 -10.44 15.25 14.75
CA THR A 79 -9.70 16.52 14.81
C THR A 79 -8.40 16.51 14.04
N ASP A 80 -7.94 15.34 13.61
CA ASP A 80 -6.67 15.17 12.92
C ASP A 80 -6.88 14.45 11.58
N SER A 81 -6.62 15.14 10.47
CA SER A 81 -6.78 14.60 9.12
C SER A 81 -5.88 13.38 8.85
N MET A 82 -4.74 13.26 9.55
CA MET A 82 -3.85 12.12 9.42
C MET A 82 -4.40 10.88 10.12
N PHE A 83 -5.16 11.05 11.18
CA PHE A 83 -5.75 9.98 12.00
C PHE A 83 -7.28 10.01 12.01
N GLY A 84 -7.88 10.78 11.12
CA GLY A 84 -9.32 10.88 10.93
C GLY A 84 -9.97 9.54 10.54
N PRO A 85 -11.29 9.45 10.63
CA PRO A 85 -12.03 8.23 10.35
C PRO A 85 -11.85 7.79 8.90
N ILE A 86 -11.79 6.47 8.68
CA ILE A 86 -11.77 5.88 7.33
C ILE A 86 -13.21 5.55 6.94
N ARG A 87 -13.68 6.11 5.82
CA ARG A 87 -15.00 5.81 5.25
C ARG A 87 -14.92 4.74 4.18
N ILE A 88 -13.84 4.72 3.40
CA ILE A 88 -13.58 3.72 2.37
C ILE A 88 -12.15 3.21 2.57
N LEU A 89 -12.02 1.91 2.82
CA LEU A 89 -10.74 1.22 2.88
C LEU A 89 -10.61 0.32 1.65
N VAL A 90 -9.54 0.48 0.92
CA VAL A 90 -9.22 -0.41 -0.21
C VAL A 90 -7.99 -1.24 0.15
N MET A 91 -8.06 -2.54 -0.07
CA MET A 91 -6.92 -3.42 0.20
C MET A 91 -6.82 -4.55 -0.83
N PRO A 92 -5.61 -4.99 -1.20
CA PRO A 92 -5.43 -6.22 -1.95
C PRO A 92 -5.73 -7.44 -1.05
N ILE A 93 -6.14 -8.54 -1.67
CA ILE A 93 -6.43 -9.80 -0.95
C ILE A 93 -5.24 -10.24 -0.08
N ARG A 94 -4.01 -10.01 -0.54
CA ARG A 94 -2.79 -10.29 0.21
C ARG A 94 -2.76 -9.63 1.58
N SER A 95 -3.22 -8.37 1.71
CA SER A 95 -3.29 -7.68 3.00
C SER A 95 -4.34 -8.29 3.92
N LEU A 96 -5.44 -8.79 3.37
CA LEU A 96 -6.53 -9.38 4.16
C LEU A 96 -6.16 -10.75 4.74
N ILE A 97 -5.46 -11.60 3.96
CA ILE A 97 -5.07 -12.95 4.37
C ILE A 97 -3.74 -13.00 5.13
N GLN A 98 -3.03 -11.90 5.27
CA GLN A 98 -1.78 -11.83 6.02
C GLN A 98 -2.07 -11.56 7.48
N PRO A 99 -1.70 -12.47 8.42
CA PRO A 99 -1.84 -12.21 9.84
C PRO A 99 -0.89 -11.08 10.28
N VAL A 100 -1.31 -10.32 11.28
CA VAL A 100 -0.56 -9.17 11.83
C VAL A 100 -0.39 -9.34 13.33
N VAL A 101 0.56 -8.63 13.91
CA VAL A 101 0.75 -8.60 15.38
C VAL A 101 -0.50 -8.03 16.03
N GLN A 102 -1.00 -8.71 17.06
CA GLN A 102 -2.15 -8.22 17.81
C GLN A 102 -1.85 -6.87 18.46
N GLY A 103 -2.81 -5.96 18.38
CA GLY A 103 -2.70 -4.64 18.99
C GLY A 103 -1.97 -3.58 18.17
N LEU A 104 -1.62 -3.82 16.91
CA LEU A 104 -0.97 -2.80 16.06
C LEU A 104 -1.77 -1.50 15.95
N GLY A 105 -3.09 -1.57 16.01
CA GLY A 105 -3.94 -0.39 15.99
C GLY A 105 -3.85 0.47 17.27
N ASP A 106 -3.32 -0.08 18.36
CA ASP A 106 -3.16 0.62 19.65
C ASP A 106 -1.79 1.34 19.75
N VAL A 107 -0.87 1.05 18.82
CA VAL A 107 0.44 1.68 18.79
C VAL A 107 0.32 3.17 18.47
N GLU A 108 0.84 4.01 19.38
CA GLU A 108 0.83 5.45 19.20
C GLU A 108 2.05 5.93 18.42
N PRO A 109 1.87 6.74 17.38
CA PRO A 109 2.99 7.40 16.75
C PRO A 109 3.66 8.36 17.74
N LEU A 110 4.95 8.57 17.61
CA LEU A 110 5.63 9.64 18.33
C LEU A 110 5.35 10.95 17.62
N VAL A 111 4.78 11.91 18.36
CA VAL A 111 4.44 13.24 17.84
C VAL A 111 5.40 14.24 18.42
N PHE A 112 5.95 15.10 17.57
CA PHE A 112 6.77 16.25 17.96
C PHE A 112 6.00 17.50 17.57
N THR A 113 5.72 18.37 18.56
CA THR A 113 5.01 19.65 18.36
C THR A 113 5.84 20.78 18.98
N VAL A 114 6.05 21.85 18.23
CA VAL A 114 6.77 23.04 18.73
C VAL A 114 6.04 23.62 19.95
N GLY A 115 6.79 23.84 21.01
CA GLY A 115 6.30 24.36 22.31
C GLY A 115 5.78 23.29 23.26
N GLU A 116 5.85 22.00 22.90
CA GLU A 116 5.54 20.89 23.81
C GLU A 116 6.79 20.34 24.50
N ASP A 117 6.63 19.90 25.75
CA ASP A 117 7.68 19.26 26.52
C ASP A 117 7.78 17.77 26.17
N LEU A 118 8.94 17.34 25.72
CA LEU A 118 9.26 15.94 25.47
C LEU A 118 10.75 15.71 25.76
N PRO A 119 11.12 15.05 26.86
CA PRO A 119 12.50 14.75 27.14
C PRO A 119 13.19 14.03 25.97
N LEU A 120 14.37 14.54 25.55
CA LEU A 120 15.09 14.02 24.40
C LEU A 120 15.42 12.51 24.53
N ASP A 121 15.74 12.08 25.76
CA ASP A 121 16.03 10.66 26.04
C ASP A 121 14.77 9.77 25.87
N GLU A 122 13.60 10.29 26.27
CA GLU A 122 12.34 9.60 26.09
C GLU A 122 11.97 9.53 24.59
N ALA A 123 12.15 10.61 23.85
CA ALA A 123 11.97 10.62 22.40
C ALA A 123 12.87 9.59 21.71
N ALA A 124 14.15 9.55 22.07
CA ALA A 124 15.10 8.58 21.51
C ALA A 124 14.72 7.13 21.86
N LYS A 125 14.30 6.87 23.10
CA LYS A 125 13.83 5.55 23.54
C LYS A 125 12.61 5.10 22.73
N ARG A 126 11.59 5.95 22.57
CA ARG A 126 10.39 5.64 21.80
C ARG A 126 10.69 5.42 20.31
N LEU A 127 11.65 6.14 19.72
CA LEU A 127 12.12 5.88 18.36
C LEU A 127 12.75 4.50 18.23
N ILE A 128 13.57 4.07 19.20
CA ILE A 128 14.16 2.72 19.23
C ILE A 128 13.08 1.65 19.35
N GLU A 129 12.11 1.83 20.25
CA GLU A 129 10.96 0.90 20.39
C GLU A 129 10.17 0.79 19.09
N ASN A 130 10.00 1.88 18.36
CA ASN A 130 9.38 1.96 17.05
C ASN A 130 10.29 1.46 15.90
N ALA A 131 11.39 0.80 16.25
CA ALA A 131 12.37 0.20 15.35
C ALA A 131 13.03 1.18 14.37
N TYR A 132 13.25 2.44 14.81
CA TYR A 132 14.17 3.34 14.13
C TYR A 132 15.60 2.92 14.39
N THR A 133 16.46 3.10 13.40
CA THR A 133 17.88 2.84 13.51
C THR A 133 18.62 4.09 13.95
N ARG A 134 19.34 4.01 15.08
CA ARG A 134 20.21 5.11 15.51
C ARG A 134 21.48 5.13 14.67
N VAL A 135 21.79 6.29 14.09
CA VAL A 135 22.96 6.53 13.23
C VAL A 135 23.70 7.80 13.64
N ASP A 136 24.91 7.99 13.12
CA ASP A 136 25.64 9.26 13.32
C ASP A 136 25.11 10.36 12.38
N LEU A 137 24.63 10.00 11.20
CA LEU A 137 24.13 10.92 10.19
C LEU A 137 22.89 10.33 9.51
N VAL A 138 21.77 11.05 9.56
CA VAL A 138 20.49 10.61 8.99
C VAL A 138 20.50 10.79 7.48
N MET A 139 20.35 9.68 6.76
CA MET A 139 20.33 9.63 5.30
C MET A 139 19.07 8.95 4.76
N ASP A 140 18.58 7.94 5.47
CA ASP A 140 17.51 7.07 5.02
C ASP A 140 16.29 7.11 5.96
N ARG A 141 15.12 6.78 5.41
CA ARG A 141 13.88 6.67 6.20
C ARG A 141 14.02 5.63 7.30
N GLY A 142 13.50 5.96 8.49
CA GLY A 142 13.62 5.11 9.67
C GLY A 142 14.94 5.26 10.41
N GLU A 143 15.73 6.26 10.08
CA GLU A 143 16.94 6.62 10.82
C GLU A 143 16.72 7.83 11.73
N PHE A 144 17.47 7.88 12.83
CA PHE A 144 17.55 9.05 13.69
C PHE A 144 18.95 9.23 14.26
N ALA A 145 19.31 10.48 14.60
CA ALA A 145 20.57 10.83 15.22
C ALA A 145 20.34 11.85 16.34
N VAL A 146 21.08 11.73 17.44
CA VAL A 146 21.06 12.68 18.56
C VAL A 146 22.43 13.31 18.69
N ARG A 147 22.49 14.66 18.69
CA ARG A 147 23.69 15.44 18.81
C ARG A 147 23.47 16.67 19.72
N GLY A 148 23.90 16.57 21.00
CA GLY A 148 23.57 17.61 21.98
C GLY A 148 22.06 17.74 22.17
N GLY A 149 21.51 18.92 22.04
CA GLY A 149 20.08 19.22 22.10
C GLY A 149 19.35 19.10 20.74
N ILE A 150 19.90 18.35 19.77
CA ILE A 150 19.34 18.22 18.43
C ILE A 150 19.00 16.75 18.18
N LEU A 151 17.78 16.52 17.70
CA LEU A 151 17.31 15.23 17.19
C LEU A 151 17.04 15.37 15.69
N ASP A 152 17.83 14.69 14.88
CA ASP A 152 17.54 14.51 13.46
C ASP A 152 16.78 13.20 13.30
N VAL A 153 15.66 13.20 12.59
CA VAL A 153 14.85 12.00 12.34
C VAL A 153 14.28 12.01 10.91
N PHE A 154 14.24 10.84 10.27
CA PHE A 154 13.58 10.68 8.97
C PHE A 154 12.37 9.75 9.09
N PRO A 155 11.19 10.30 9.42
CA PRO A 155 9.97 9.47 9.48
C PRO A 155 9.71 8.77 8.13
N PRO A 156 9.26 7.50 8.14
CA PRO A 156 9.09 6.73 6.90
C PRO A 156 8.12 7.34 5.90
N THR A 157 7.08 8.04 6.38
CA THR A 157 6.05 8.68 5.54
C THR A 157 6.41 10.12 5.14
N ALA A 158 7.42 10.72 5.76
CA ALA A 158 7.82 12.09 5.46
C ALA A 158 8.56 12.18 4.11
N PRO A 159 8.41 13.26 3.34
CA PRO A 159 9.17 13.47 2.11
C PRO A 159 10.65 13.74 2.37
N HIS A 160 10.95 14.40 3.49
CA HIS A 160 12.30 14.81 3.90
C HIS A 160 12.55 14.52 5.38
N PRO A 161 13.82 14.33 5.79
CA PRO A 161 14.16 14.25 7.20
C PRO A 161 13.96 15.60 7.88
N VAL A 162 13.73 15.56 9.18
CA VAL A 162 13.50 16.75 10.01
C VAL A 162 14.55 16.85 11.12
N ARG A 163 14.95 18.07 11.41
CA ARG A 163 15.77 18.46 12.53
C ARG A 163 14.90 19.12 13.59
N ILE A 164 14.94 18.59 14.79
CA ILE A 164 14.19 19.04 15.96
C ILE A 164 15.20 19.57 16.94
N GLU A 165 15.11 20.85 17.27
CA GLU A 165 15.97 21.51 18.25
C GLU A 165 15.23 21.61 19.58
N PHE A 166 15.90 21.26 20.65
CA PHE A 166 15.37 21.26 22.01
C PHE A 166 16.03 22.36 22.85
N PHE A 167 15.22 23.06 23.62
CA PHE A 167 15.69 23.94 24.70
C PHE A 167 15.28 23.32 26.04
N GLY A 168 16.20 22.60 26.69
CA GLY A 168 15.85 21.68 27.77
C GLY A 168 15.04 20.53 27.25
N ASP A 169 13.83 20.34 27.79
CA ASP A 169 12.86 19.32 27.32
C ASP A 169 11.82 19.86 26.36
N GLU A 170 11.77 21.20 26.16
CA GLU A 170 10.85 21.85 25.23
C GLU A 170 11.35 21.76 23.79
N ILE A 171 10.46 21.44 22.86
CA ILE A 171 10.73 21.46 21.42
C ILE A 171 10.67 22.90 20.93
N ASP A 172 11.82 23.49 20.61
CA ASP A 172 11.95 24.89 20.17
C ASP A 172 11.65 25.05 18.67
N THR A 173 12.26 24.23 17.81
CA THR A 173 12.04 24.31 16.36
C THR A 173 12.00 22.93 15.69
N ILE A 174 11.23 22.83 14.61
CA ILE A 174 11.20 21.67 13.72
C ILE A 174 11.41 22.15 12.28
N LYS A 175 12.48 21.71 11.60
CA LYS A 175 12.80 22.13 10.23
C LYS A 175 13.14 20.93 9.36
N GLU A 176 12.66 20.92 8.12
CA GLU A 176 13.13 19.97 7.14
C GLU A 176 14.58 20.23 6.75
N PHE A 177 15.32 19.20 6.39
CA PHE A 177 16.66 19.31 5.86
C PHE A 177 16.92 18.35 4.70
N HIS A 178 17.90 18.66 3.88
CA HIS A 178 18.33 17.78 2.80
C HIS A 178 19.29 16.72 3.34
N ALA A 179 18.97 15.44 3.15
CA ALA A 179 19.82 14.33 3.57
C ALA A 179 21.24 14.42 2.95
N SER A 180 21.35 14.95 1.72
CA SER A 180 22.60 15.01 0.96
C SER A 180 23.65 15.99 1.52
N ASP A 181 23.23 17.12 2.07
CA ASP A 181 24.14 18.17 2.56
C ASP A 181 23.84 18.61 3.99
N GLN A 182 22.82 18.01 4.63
CA GLN A 182 22.41 18.22 6.03
C GLN A 182 21.95 19.67 6.33
N ARG A 183 21.65 20.47 5.32
CA ARG A 183 21.19 21.86 5.48
C ARG A 183 19.70 21.93 5.63
N THR A 184 19.26 22.63 6.66
CA THR A 184 17.85 22.94 6.88
C THR A 184 17.34 23.95 5.85
N TYR A 185 16.04 23.85 5.51
CA TYR A 185 15.35 24.76 4.61
C TYR A 185 13.89 24.95 5.02
N GLY A 186 13.22 25.92 4.42
CA GLY A 186 11.80 26.22 4.67
C GLY A 186 11.57 27.00 5.96
N ASP A 187 10.28 27.33 6.21
CA ASP A 187 9.84 28.18 7.33
C ASP A 187 9.67 27.40 8.65
N GLY A 188 9.91 26.08 8.61
CA GLY A 188 9.71 25.17 9.74
C GLY A 188 8.30 24.53 9.75
N LEU A 189 8.20 23.45 10.51
CA LEU A 189 6.98 22.69 10.72
C LEU A 189 6.46 22.95 12.13
N LYS A 190 5.14 22.93 12.31
CA LYS A 190 4.54 23.02 13.64
C LYS A 190 4.52 21.66 14.33
N THR A 191 4.23 20.61 13.58
CA THR A 191 4.08 19.25 14.10
C THR A 191 4.59 18.24 13.09
N ILE A 192 5.23 17.16 13.56
CA ILE A 192 5.63 16.00 12.77
C ILE A 192 5.30 14.71 13.50
N TRP A 193 4.90 13.69 12.75
CA TRP A 193 4.59 12.35 13.26
C TRP A 193 5.64 11.34 12.81
N ALA A 194 6.18 10.59 13.76
CA ALA A 194 7.10 9.49 13.53
C ALA A 194 6.39 8.17 13.86
N THR A 195 5.84 7.55 12.82
CA THR A 195 5.20 6.23 12.90
C THR A 195 6.26 5.13 12.99
N ALA A 196 5.88 3.94 13.48
CA ALA A 196 6.80 2.82 13.58
C ALA A 196 7.35 2.37 12.22
N CYS A 197 8.62 1.93 12.21
CA CYS A 197 9.33 1.44 11.01
C CYS A 197 9.13 -0.06 10.77
N ARG A 198 8.67 -0.81 11.80
CA ARG A 198 8.41 -2.24 11.76
C ARG A 198 7.09 -2.55 12.47
N GLU A 199 6.38 -3.60 12.01
CA GLU A 199 5.21 -4.12 12.74
C GLU A 199 5.63 -4.92 13.97
N LEU A 200 6.78 -5.58 13.94
CA LEU A 200 7.44 -6.10 15.13
C LEU A 200 8.19 -4.97 15.85
N GLN A 201 7.59 -4.45 16.91
CA GLN A 201 8.22 -3.38 17.71
C GLN A 201 9.23 -3.93 18.70
N LEU A 202 10.28 -3.17 18.99
CA LEU A 202 11.37 -3.56 19.90
C LEU A 202 11.05 -3.19 21.36
N THR A 203 9.85 -3.54 21.82
CA THR A 203 9.43 -3.31 23.20
C THR A 203 10.25 -4.14 24.19
N ASP A 204 10.25 -3.76 25.45
CA ASP A 204 10.94 -4.52 26.52
C ASP A 204 10.48 -5.98 26.60
N ALA A 205 9.20 -6.26 26.34
CA ALA A 205 8.66 -7.62 26.29
C ALA A 205 9.26 -8.42 25.13
N VAL A 206 9.27 -7.88 23.92
CA VAL A 206 9.86 -8.50 22.73
C VAL A 206 11.35 -8.75 22.93
N ARG A 207 12.10 -7.76 23.44
CA ARG A 207 13.53 -7.87 23.72
C ARG A 207 13.86 -8.94 24.77
N THR A 208 13.07 -9.00 25.85
CA THR A 208 13.24 -10.01 26.89
C THR A 208 12.98 -11.41 26.35
N ARG A 209 11.95 -11.56 25.51
CA ARG A 209 11.63 -12.84 24.87
C ARG A 209 12.70 -13.25 23.87
N ALA A 210 13.17 -12.30 23.03
CA ALA A 210 14.28 -12.54 22.11
C ALA A 210 15.51 -13.06 22.86
N LYS A 211 15.92 -12.40 23.95
CA LYS A 211 17.04 -12.83 24.79
C LYS A 211 16.88 -14.23 25.33
N ALA A 212 15.66 -14.60 25.75
CA ALA A 212 15.37 -15.95 26.26
C ALA A 212 15.42 -17.04 25.18
N LEU A 213 15.20 -16.66 23.91
CA LEU A 213 15.16 -17.59 22.77
C LEU A 213 16.51 -17.72 22.05
N VAL A 214 17.54 -16.97 22.41
CA VAL A 214 18.89 -17.12 21.84
C VAL A 214 19.37 -18.56 22.06
N GLY A 215 19.82 -19.20 20.97
CA GLY A 215 20.23 -20.61 20.97
C GLY A 215 19.08 -21.63 20.92
N SER A 216 17.80 -21.20 21.01
CA SER A 216 16.65 -22.12 20.95
C SER A 216 16.06 -22.26 19.53
N ILE A 217 16.23 -21.25 18.69
CA ILE A 217 15.73 -21.26 17.31
C ILE A 217 16.94 -21.36 16.35
N PRO A 218 17.05 -22.46 15.58
CA PRO A 218 18.17 -22.64 14.67
C PRO A 218 18.33 -21.49 13.67
N ASN A 219 19.55 -21.05 13.44
CA ASN A 219 19.89 -19.96 12.49
C ASN A 219 19.27 -18.59 12.79
N ALA A 220 18.77 -18.36 14.00
CA ALA A 220 18.20 -17.09 14.43
C ALA A 220 19.03 -16.39 15.51
N GLU A 221 20.17 -16.96 15.95
CA GLU A 221 20.96 -16.47 17.08
C GLU A 221 21.34 -14.99 16.92
N ASP A 222 22.05 -14.62 15.84
CA ASP A 222 22.49 -13.26 15.59
C ASP A 222 21.30 -12.27 15.50
N MET A 223 20.17 -12.72 14.93
CA MET A 223 18.96 -11.92 14.81
C MET A 223 18.31 -11.71 16.17
N LEU A 224 18.18 -12.76 16.98
CA LEU A 224 17.64 -12.69 18.34
C LEU A 224 18.51 -11.85 19.25
N GLU A 225 19.84 -11.98 19.16
CA GLU A 225 20.77 -11.11 19.92
C GLU A 225 20.63 -9.64 19.53
N SER A 226 20.50 -9.34 18.24
CA SER A 226 20.28 -7.97 17.76
C SER A 226 18.97 -7.40 18.29
N ILE A 227 17.86 -8.16 18.18
CA ILE A 227 16.55 -7.76 18.69
C ILE A 227 16.60 -7.54 20.21
N ALA A 228 17.26 -8.44 20.97
CA ALA A 228 17.42 -8.29 22.41
C ALA A 228 18.19 -7.01 22.81
N ASN A 229 19.09 -6.56 21.94
CA ASN A 229 19.85 -5.30 22.10
C ASN A 229 19.15 -4.09 21.46
N ALA A 230 17.87 -4.20 21.10
CA ALA A 230 17.07 -3.15 20.46
C ALA A 230 17.65 -2.67 19.12
N ILE A 231 18.25 -3.55 18.35
CA ILE A 231 18.77 -3.29 17.00
C ILE A 231 17.84 -3.95 15.99
N PRO A 232 17.13 -3.16 15.15
CA PRO A 232 16.32 -3.72 14.09
C PRO A 232 17.18 -4.38 13.02
N VAL A 233 16.80 -5.59 12.60
CA VAL A 233 17.54 -6.38 11.62
C VAL A 233 16.62 -6.81 10.47
N GLU A 234 17.20 -7.02 9.29
CA GLU A 234 16.47 -7.49 8.12
C GLU A 234 15.88 -8.89 8.36
N GLY A 235 14.59 -9.05 8.04
CA GLY A 235 13.86 -10.31 8.17
C GLY A 235 13.40 -10.65 9.58
N MET A 236 13.51 -9.72 10.54
CA MET A 236 13.05 -9.94 11.91
C MET A 236 11.56 -10.29 11.99
N GLU A 237 10.80 -9.92 10.99
CA GLU A 237 9.36 -10.22 10.90
C GLU A 237 9.10 -11.74 10.83
N SER A 238 10.04 -12.54 10.34
CA SER A 238 9.93 -14.00 10.35
C SER A 238 9.89 -14.59 11.76
N LEU A 239 10.36 -13.85 12.78
CA LEU A 239 10.34 -14.25 14.18
C LEU A 239 9.09 -13.76 14.95
N MET A 240 8.17 -13.02 14.32
CA MET A 240 6.98 -12.49 15.01
C MET A 240 6.24 -13.54 15.83
N PRO A 241 5.91 -14.75 15.30
CA PRO A 241 5.17 -15.74 16.08
C PRO A 241 5.85 -16.18 17.37
N ALA A 242 7.19 -16.16 17.40
CA ALA A 242 7.96 -16.51 18.59
C ALA A 242 8.13 -15.35 19.57
N LEU A 243 8.02 -14.11 19.11
CA LEU A 243 8.35 -12.90 19.87
C LEU A 243 7.14 -12.14 20.40
N VAL A 244 5.94 -12.34 19.83
CA VAL A 244 4.70 -11.70 20.28
C VAL A 244 3.77 -12.72 20.93
N ASP A 245 2.75 -12.26 21.65
CA ASP A 245 1.81 -13.17 22.31
C ASP A 245 0.88 -13.83 21.29
N HIS A 246 0.34 -13.04 20.35
CA HIS A 246 -0.59 -13.52 19.34
C HIS A 246 -0.45 -12.74 18.04
N LEU A 247 -0.75 -13.43 16.94
CA LEU A 247 -1.08 -12.81 15.65
C LEU A 247 -2.60 -12.80 15.49
N GLU A 248 -3.12 -11.79 14.79
CA GLU A 248 -4.54 -11.67 14.51
C GLU A 248 -4.81 -11.44 13.02
N PRO A 249 -5.98 -11.89 12.50
CA PRO A 249 -6.37 -11.57 11.13
C PRO A 249 -6.72 -10.08 11.01
N VAL A 250 -6.39 -9.46 9.88
CA VAL A 250 -6.75 -8.05 9.61
C VAL A 250 -8.26 -7.81 9.73
N GLY A 251 -9.08 -8.83 9.44
CA GLY A 251 -10.52 -8.75 9.58
C GLY A 251 -11.00 -8.38 10.99
N SER A 252 -10.25 -8.77 12.05
CA SER A 252 -10.60 -8.45 13.45
C SER A 252 -10.46 -6.96 13.79
N MET A 253 -9.66 -6.22 13.00
CA MET A 253 -9.41 -4.79 13.19
C MET A 253 -10.45 -3.91 12.48
N LEU A 254 -11.29 -4.49 11.64
CA LEU A 254 -12.28 -3.73 10.88
C LEU A 254 -13.38 -3.17 11.80
N PRO A 255 -13.88 -1.94 11.51
CA PRO A 255 -14.97 -1.37 12.29
C PRO A 255 -16.22 -2.26 12.26
N LYS A 256 -16.92 -2.40 13.39
CA LYS A 256 -18.16 -3.19 13.47
C LYS A 256 -19.14 -2.77 12.38
N HIS A 257 -19.75 -3.76 11.74
CA HIS A 257 -20.72 -3.57 10.65
C HIS A 257 -20.17 -2.87 9.40
N ALA A 258 -18.86 -2.82 9.21
CA ALA A 258 -18.29 -2.39 7.93
C ALA A 258 -18.82 -3.27 6.79
N VAL A 259 -19.14 -2.66 5.67
CA VAL A 259 -19.62 -3.38 4.48
C VAL A 259 -18.40 -3.85 3.68
N ILE A 260 -18.27 -5.17 3.52
CA ILE A 260 -17.17 -5.77 2.76
C ILE A 260 -17.59 -5.96 1.31
N LEU A 261 -16.89 -5.34 0.38
CA LEU A 261 -17.07 -5.53 -1.06
C LEU A 261 -15.93 -6.41 -1.60
N LEU A 262 -16.24 -7.57 -2.14
CA LEU A 262 -15.28 -8.46 -2.79
C LEU A 262 -15.35 -8.24 -4.31
N SER A 263 -14.31 -7.64 -4.88
CA SER A 263 -14.22 -7.38 -6.32
C SER A 263 -13.75 -8.64 -7.04
N ASP A 264 -14.60 -9.24 -7.85
CA ASP A 264 -14.36 -10.51 -8.56
C ASP A 264 -13.89 -11.63 -7.62
N PRO A 265 -14.79 -12.25 -6.84
CA PRO A 265 -14.45 -13.24 -5.81
C PRO A 265 -13.59 -14.41 -6.32
N GLU A 266 -13.81 -14.81 -7.58
CA GLU A 266 -13.03 -15.91 -8.19
C GLU A 266 -11.58 -15.48 -8.46
N LYS A 267 -11.37 -14.25 -8.90
CA LYS A 267 -10.04 -13.66 -9.06
C LYS A 267 -9.34 -13.49 -7.71
N LEU A 268 -10.07 -13.07 -6.67
CA LEU A 268 -9.55 -12.97 -5.31
C LEU A 268 -9.09 -14.34 -4.79
N ARG A 269 -9.94 -15.36 -4.94
CA ARG A 269 -9.62 -16.72 -4.53
C ARG A 269 -8.36 -17.24 -5.20
N ARG A 270 -8.27 -17.13 -6.52
CA ARG A 270 -7.08 -17.54 -7.28
C ARG A 270 -5.83 -16.79 -6.84
N SER A 271 -5.93 -15.47 -6.65
CA SER A 271 -4.79 -14.67 -6.18
C SER A 271 -4.32 -15.12 -4.80
N ALA A 272 -5.23 -15.47 -3.88
CA ALA A 272 -4.89 -15.96 -2.55
C ALA A 272 -4.22 -17.34 -2.61
N GLU A 273 -4.77 -18.27 -3.40
CA GLU A 273 -4.21 -19.61 -3.62
C GLU A 273 -2.82 -19.55 -4.26
N ASP A 274 -2.63 -18.70 -5.28
CA ASP A 274 -1.34 -18.51 -5.95
C ASP A 274 -0.29 -17.91 -4.99
N LEU A 275 -0.69 -16.99 -4.11
CA LEU A 275 0.20 -16.44 -3.08
C LEU A 275 0.65 -17.51 -2.09
N ALA A 276 -0.29 -18.29 -1.54
CA ALA A 276 0.02 -19.37 -0.61
C ALA A 276 0.92 -20.43 -1.27
N LYS A 277 0.62 -20.82 -2.51
CA LYS A 277 1.43 -21.76 -3.29
C LYS A 277 2.84 -21.21 -3.51
N THR A 278 2.97 -19.95 -3.96
CA THR A 278 4.27 -19.31 -4.18
C THR A 278 5.09 -19.22 -2.90
N ALA A 279 4.46 -18.89 -1.76
CA ALA A 279 5.12 -18.85 -0.48
C ALA A 279 5.68 -20.23 -0.09
N ASN A 280 4.88 -21.29 -0.24
CA ASN A 280 5.29 -22.66 0.06
C ASN A 280 6.42 -23.16 -0.87
N GLU A 281 6.34 -22.86 -2.17
CA GLU A 281 7.38 -23.22 -3.14
C GLU A 281 8.70 -22.51 -2.81
N PHE A 282 8.64 -21.23 -2.44
CA PHE A 282 9.82 -20.47 -2.06
C PHE A 282 10.43 -20.99 -0.75
N LEU A 283 9.60 -21.31 0.24
CA LEU A 283 10.02 -21.91 1.51
C LEU A 283 10.72 -23.27 1.27
N ALA A 284 10.11 -24.15 0.46
CA ALA A 284 10.70 -25.43 0.12
C ALA A 284 12.04 -25.30 -0.63
N ALA A 285 12.14 -24.34 -1.57
CA ALA A 285 13.39 -24.04 -2.25
C ALA A 285 14.47 -23.55 -1.28
N SER A 286 14.12 -22.69 -0.33
CA SER A 286 15.05 -22.19 0.70
C SER A 286 15.57 -23.30 1.59
N TRP A 287 14.72 -24.26 1.99
CA TRP A 287 15.13 -25.47 2.72
C TRP A 287 16.09 -26.34 1.90
N HIS A 288 15.84 -26.48 0.61
CA HIS A 288 16.69 -27.27 -0.29
C HIS A 288 18.11 -26.66 -0.44
N VAL A 289 18.17 -25.34 -0.57
CA VAL A 289 19.45 -24.60 -0.62
C VAL A 289 20.21 -24.75 0.70
N ALA A 290 19.53 -24.58 1.84
CA ALA A 290 20.14 -24.77 3.14
C ALA A 290 20.69 -26.19 3.35
N ALA A 291 19.95 -27.23 2.93
CA ALA A 291 20.37 -28.62 3.01
C ALA A 291 21.57 -28.96 2.11
N SER A 292 21.78 -28.22 1.03
CA SER A 292 22.93 -28.42 0.12
C SER A 292 24.23 -27.79 0.64
N GLY A 293 24.20 -27.08 1.76
CA GLY A 293 25.36 -26.40 2.35
C GLY A 293 25.85 -25.17 1.56
N HIS A 294 25.09 -24.72 0.57
CA HIS A 294 25.40 -23.56 -0.26
C HIS A 294 24.42 -22.42 0.06
N GLY A 295 24.84 -21.42 0.82
CA GLY A 295 24.04 -20.20 1.03
C GLY A 295 23.78 -19.84 2.48
N ALA A 296 22.84 -18.92 2.67
CA ALA A 296 22.33 -18.52 3.98
C ALA A 296 21.72 -19.72 4.72
N GLY A 297 21.77 -19.72 6.05
CA GLY A 297 21.22 -20.80 6.90
C GLY A 297 19.76 -21.14 6.57
N ALA A 298 19.24 -22.19 7.20
CA ALA A 298 17.85 -22.64 7.01
C ALA A 298 16.85 -21.49 7.22
N PRO A 299 15.74 -21.44 6.47
CA PRO A 299 14.72 -20.44 6.66
C PRO A 299 14.07 -20.57 8.05
N ILE A 300 13.64 -19.45 8.61
CA ILE A 300 12.85 -19.41 9.82
C ILE A 300 11.40 -19.39 9.36
N SER A 301 10.61 -20.38 9.76
CA SER A 301 9.22 -20.49 9.35
C SER A 301 8.35 -20.98 10.52
N PHE A 302 7.24 -20.31 10.69
CA PHE A 302 6.19 -20.66 11.64
C PHE A 302 4.86 -20.69 10.89
N ASP A 303 4.04 -21.71 11.16
CA ASP A 303 2.74 -21.88 10.50
C ASP A 303 1.81 -20.68 10.79
N GLU A 304 1.90 -20.10 11.97
CA GLU A 304 1.11 -18.95 12.41
C GLU A 304 1.38 -17.68 11.60
N ALA A 305 2.56 -17.57 10.98
CA ALA A 305 2.91 -16.45 10.09
C ALA A 305 2.48 -16.68 8.64
N SER A 306 2.02 -17.90 8.29
CA SER A 306 1.59 -18.23 6.94
C SER A 306 0.34 -17.44 6.54
N PHE A 307 0.12 -17.30 5.23
CA PHE A 307 -1.12 -16.71 4.73
C PHE A 307 -2.33 -17.55 5.16
N LEU A 308 -3.37 -16.86 5.63
CA LEU A 308 -4.64 -17.48 6.02
C LEU A 308 -5.35 -18.05 4.78
N ASP A 309 -6.12 -19.11 4.99
CA ASP A 309 -6.97 -19.66 3.94
C ASP A 309 -8.05 -18.65 3.52
N TYR A 310 -8.28 -18.53 2.21
CA TYR A 310 -9.24 -17.58 1.65
C TYR A 310 -10.67 -17.86 2.12
N ALA A 311 -11.12 -19.13 2.06
CA ALA A 311 -12.48 -19.50 2.39
C ALA A 311 -12.76 -19.31 3.90
N GLU A 312 -11.80 -19.68 4.74
CA GLU A 312 -11.87 -19.47 6.20
C GLU A 312 -11.90 -17.98 6.55
N THR A 313 -11.06 -17.17 5.86
CA THR A 313 -11.02 -15.71 6.07
C THR A 313 -12.37 -15.07 5.72
N ILE A 314 -12.96 -15.40 4.56
CA ILE A 314 -14.25 -14.84 4.17
C ILE A 314 -15.37 -15.32 5.12
N SER A 315 -15.37 -16.60 5.48
CA SER A 315 -16.35 -17.16 6.44
C SER A 315 -16.24 -16.47 7.80
N SER A 316 -15.04 -16.16 8.28
CA SER A 316 -14.82 -15.42 9.52
C SER A 316 -15.41 -14.01 9.46
N LEU A 317 -15.27 -13.31 8.34
CA LEU A 317 -15.88 -11.98 8.14
C LEU A 317 -17.40 -12.05 8.17
N GLU A 318 -18.00 -13.05 7.52
CA GLU A 318 -19.45 -13.28 7.54
C GLU A 318 -19.97 -13.62 8.95
N TYR A 319 -19.23 -14.46 9.68
CA TYR A 319 -19.55 -14.80 11.07
C TYR A 319 -19.47 -13.60 12.01
N SER A 320 -18.55 -12.66 11.74
CA SER A 320 -18.37 -11.42 12.52
C SER A 320 -19.41 -10.33 12.19
N GLU A 321 -20.53 -10.70 11.55
CA GLU A 321 -21.67 -9.83 11.23
C GLU A 321 -21.33 -8.68 10.25
N HIS A 322 -20.27 -8.83 9.44
CA HIS A 322 -20.03 -7.93 8.35
C HIS A 322 -20.92 -8.28 7.15
N PRO A 323 -21.69 -7.32 6.60
CA PRO A 323 -22.36 -7.54 5.32
C PRO A 323 -21.31 -7.75 4.22
N VAL A 324 -21.26 -8.94 3.63
CA VAL A 324 -20.34 -9.27 2.53
C VAL A 324 -21.10 -9.23 1.20
N ILE A 325 -20.66 -8.34 0.31
CA ILE A 325 -21.22 -8.16 -1.03
C ILE A 325 -20.18 -8.61 -2.05
N ARG A 326 -20.57 -9.51 -2.93
CA ARG A 326 -19.72 -10.02 -4.00
C ARG A 326 -20.03 -9.29 -5.29
N LEU A 327 -19.05 -8.60 -5.86
CA LEU A 327 -19.14 -7.92 -7.15
C LEU A 327 -18.55 -8.83 -8.22
N THR A 328 -19.36 -9.23 -9.19
CA THR A 328 -18.92 -10.09 -10.31
C THR A 328 -19.39 -9.54 -11.64
N SER A 329 -18.56 -9.65 -12.67
CA SER A 329 -18.93 -9.37 -14.06
C SER A 329 -19.63 -10.56 -14.75
N PHE A 330 -19.67 -11.72 -14.10
CA PHE A 330 -20.36 -12.89 -14.62
C PHE A 330 -21.82 -12.91 -14.18
N GLY A 331 -22.69 -13.43 -15.05
CA GLY A 331 -24.10 -13.62 -14.71
C GLY A 331 -24.25 -14.53 -13.48
N VAL A 332 -25.09 -14.12 -12.54
CA VAL A 332 -25.45 -14.92 -11.36
C VAL A 332 -26.70 -15.70 -11.68
N ASP A 333 -26.82 -16.91 -11.12
CA ASP A 333 -28.05 -17.68 -11.19
C ASP A 333 -29.21 -16.87 -10.60
N THR A 334 -30.18 -16.53 -11.43
CA THR A 334 -31.33 -15.70 -11.05
C THR A 334 -32.27 -16.38 -10.05
N THR A 335 -32.07 -17.65 -9.77
CA THR A 335 -32.83 -18.39 -8.75
C THR A 335 -32.30 -18.07 -7.32
N LEU A 336 -31.09 -17.51 -7.19
CA LEU A 336 -30.54 -17.12 -5.91
C LEU A 336 -31.22 -15.83 -5.41
N THR A 337 -31.62 -15.82 -4.14
CA THR A 337 -32.16 -14.63 -3.49
C THR A 337 -31.03 -13.67 -3.10
N GLY A 338 -31.31 -12.36 -3.11
CA GLY A 338 -30.37 -11.34 -2.62
C GLY A 338 -29.33 -10.86 -3.64
N HIS A 339 -29.50 -11.14 -4.92
CA HIS A 339 -28.67 -10.55 -5.97
C HIS A 339 -29.32 -9.29 -6.58
N VAL A 340 -28.48 -8.36 -7.04
CA VAL A 340 -28.89 -7.18 -7.79
C VAL A 340 -28.05 -7.14 -9.07
N GLN A 341 -28.72 -7.14 -10.22
CA GLN A 341 -28.06 -6.95 -11.50
C GLN A 341 -27.99 -5.46 -11.82
N LEU A 342 -26.75 -4.96 -12.07
CA LEU A 342 -26.52 -3.64 -12.61
C LEU A 342 -26.53 -3.68 -14.11
N ASP A 343 -27.28 -2.78 -14.78
CA ASP A 343 -27.31 -2.69 -16.24
C ASP A 343 -26.14 -1.83 -16.77
N ALA A 344 -24.96 -2.12 -16.27
CA ALA A 344 -23.71 -1.46 -16.63
C ALA A 344 -22.91 -2.35 -17.59
N GLN A 345 -22.41 -1.74 -18.66
CA GLN A 345 -21.63 -2.41 -19.71
C GLN A 345 -20.33 -1.64 -19.97
N ASN A 346 -19.31 -2.33 -20.49
CA ASN A 346 -18.12 -1.64 -20.97
C ASN A 346 -18.48 -0.73 -22.15
N PRO A 347 -17.88 0.46 -22.26
CA PRO A 347 -18.05 1.31 -23.42
C PRO A 347 -17.50 0.65 -24.68
N ALA A 348 -17.92 1.14 -25.84
CA ALA A 348 -17.28 0.77 -27.08
C ALA A 348 -15.82 1.27 -27.10
N GLU A 349 -14.90 0.41 -27.53
CA GLU A 349 -13.50 0.78 -27.71
C GLU A 349 -13.31 1.45 -29.09
N PHE A 350 -12.93 2.72 -29.07
CA PHE A 350 -12.73 3.48 -30.32
C PHE A 350 -11.29 3.43 -30.82
N ARG A 351 -10.32 3.01 -29.97
CA ARG A 351 -8.90 2.77 -30.31
C ARG A 351 -8.21 3.92 -31.05
N GLY A 352 -8.61 5.15 -30.78
CA GLY A 352 -8.05 6.35 -31.39
C GLY A 352 -8.67 6.74 -32.75
N ASP A 353 -9.75 6.07 -33.17
CA ASP A 353 -10.53 6.47 -34.32
C ASP A 353 -11.51 7.60 -33.93
N GLU A 354 -11.11 8.84 -34.21
CA GLU A 354 -11.85 10.04 -33.80
C GLU A 354 -13.26 10.08 -34.42
N ALA A 355 -13.44 9.58 -35.65
CA ALA A 355 -14.74 9.58 -36.32
C ALA A 355 -15.71 8.60 -35.62
N LYS A 356 -15.24 7.39 -35.30
CA LYS A 356 -16.04 6.42 -34.55
C LYS A 356 -16.34 6.88 -33.13
N ALA A 357 -15.37 7.53 -32.47
CA ALA A 357 -15.57 8.07 -31.13
C ALA A 357 -16.66 9.15 -31.15
N SER A 358 -16.60 10.08 -32.11
CA SER A 358 -17.61 11.12 -32.26
C SER A 358 -18.99 10.55 -32.55
N GLN A 359 -19.10 9.63 -33.50
CA GLN A 359 -20.37 8.95 -33.82
C GLN A 359 -20.94 8.15 -32.62
N GLY A 360 -20.05 7.51 -31.84
CA GLY A 360 -20.45 6.78 -30.64
C GLY A 360 -20.98 7.71 -29.53
N ILE A 361 -20.32 8.85 -29.34
CA ILE A 361 -20.73 9.88 -28.36
C ILE A 361 -22.08 10.49 -28.80
N GLU A 362 -22.23 10.88 -30.07
CA GLU A 362 -23.50 11.39 -30.62
C GLU A 362 -24.64 10.36 -30.41
N GLY A 363 -24.40 9.09 -30.74
CA GLY A 363 -25.39 8.05 -30.53
C GLY A 363 -25.83 7.86 -29.08
N LEU A 364 -24.91 8.03 -28.12
CA LEU A 364 -25.24 8.03 -26.69
C LEU A 364 -26.08 9.26 -26.31
N LEU A 365 -25.70 10.45 -26.75
CA LEU A 365 -26.44 11.69 -26.48
C LEU A 365 -27.85 11.65 -27.08
N ASP A 366 -27.99 11.20 -28.33
CA ASP A 366 -29.27 11.04 -29.00
C ASP A 366 -30.18 9.99 -28.34
N ALA A 367 -29.58 8.96 -27.74
CA ALA A 367 -30.28 7.98 -26.91
C ALA A 367 -30.60 8.49 -25.48
N GLY A 368 -30.31 9.75 -25.19
CA GLY A 368 -30.64 10.42 -23.93
C GLY A 368 -29.70 10.10 -22.77
N PHE A 369 -28.46 9.66 -23.07
CA PHE A 369 -27.45 9.45 -22.01
C PHE A 369 -26.80 10.77 -21.60
N HIS A 370 -26.52 10.90 -20.31
CA HIS A 370 -25.58 11.87 -19.79
C HIS A 370 -24.15 11.35 -19.99
N VAL A 371 -23.41 11.99 -20.88
CA VAL A 371 -22.06 11.56 -21.27
C VAL A 371 -21.01 12.38 -20.53
N THR A 372 -20.15 11.72 -19.80
CA THR A 372 -18.99 12.31 -19.12
C THR A 372 -17.70 11.74 -19.70
N ILE A 373 -16.78 12.63 -20.10
CA ILE A 373 -15.46 12.26 -20.61
C ILE A 373 -14.42 12.58 -19.54
N THR A 374 -13.50 11.64 -19.32
CA THR A 374 -12.48 11.80 -18.29
C THR A 374 -11.09 11.41 -18.76
N ALA A 375 -10.11 12.14 -18.25
CA ALA A 375 -8.69 11.82 -18.35
C ALA A 375 -7.95 12.31 -17.11
N ALA A 376 -6.84 11.64 -16.79
CA ALA A 376 -6.04 11.98 -15.62
C ALA A 376 -5.21 13.25 -15.80
N ALA A 377 -4.67 13.50 -17.00
CA ALA A 377 -3.87 14.67 -17.32
C ALA A 377 -4.74 15.81 -17.89
N ALA A 378 -4.62 17.02 -17.32
CA ALA A 378 -5.38 18.19 -17.77
C ALA A 378 -5.14 18.53 -19.27
N GLY A 379 -3.90 18.35 -19.76
CA GLY A 379 -3.56 18.58 -21.16
C GLY A 379 -4.26 17.58 -22.11
N THR A 380 -4.33 16.32 -21.73
CA THR A 380 -5.07 15.28 -22.47
C THR A 380 -6.56 15.59 -22.48
N LEU A 381 -7.12 15.95 -21.35
CA LEU A 381 -8.53 16.31 -21.23
C LEU A 381 -8.91 17.49 -22.12
N ALA A 382 -8.07 18.55 -22.13
CA ALA A 382 -8.26 19.70 -22.99
C ALA A 382 -8.16 19.34 -24.49
N ARG A 383 -7.27 18.42 -24.86
CA ARG A 383 -7.13 17.90 -26.23
C ARG A 383 -8.36 17.10 -26.66
N LEU A 384 -8.83 16.17 -25.82
CA LEU A 384 -10.03 15.37 -26.09
C LEU A 384 -11.26 16.26 -26.23
N LYS A 385 -11.47 17.22 -25.32
CA LYS A 385 -12.56 18.18 -25.41
C LYS A 385 -12.52 18.97 -26.71
N ARG A 386 -11.34 19.42 -27.13
CA ARG A 386 -11.17 20.19 -28.40
C ARG A 386 -11.48 19.30 -29.60
N ALA A 387 -10.95 18.07 -29.63
CA ALA A 387 -11.18 17.14 -30.73
C ALA A 387 -12.67 16.86 -30.93
N ILE A 388 -13.40 16.60 -29.85
CA ILE A 388 -14.83 16.31 -29.88
C ILE A 388 -15.64 17.57 -30.26
N ASN A 389 -15.30 18.74 -29.73
CA ASN A 389 -15.99 19.98 -30.07
C ASN A 389 -15.83 20.36 -31.55
N THR A 390 -14.72 20.00 -32.19
CA THR A 390 -14.51 20.25 -33.65
C THR A 390 -15.46 19.46 -34.54
N THR A 391 -16.07 18.40 -34.03
CA THR A 391 -17.11 17.61 -34.74
C THR A 391 -18.52 18.18 -34.54
N GLY A 392 -18.69 19.26 -33.77
CA GLY A 392 -20.00 19.91 -33.53
C GLY A 392 -20.79 19.31 -32.37
N ILE A 393 -20.24 18.31 -31.67
CA ILE A 393 -20.89 17.69 -30.52
C ILE A 393 -20.85 18.65 -29.33
N ALA A 394 -22.02 18.90 -28.75
CA ALA A 394 -22.22 19.66 -27.52
C ALA A 394 -22.93 18.79 -26.47
N ASN A 395 -23.09 19.31 -25.27
CA ASN A 395 -23.84 18.69 -24.17
C ASN A 395 -23.20 17.40 -23.57
N PHE A 396 -21.87 17.39 -23.45
CA PHE A 396 -21.15 16.39 -22.66
C PHE A 396 -20.32 17.07 -21.57
N ASP A 397 -20.14 16.36 -20.47
CA ASP A 397 -19.29 16.84 -19.38
C ASP A 397 -17.84 16.36 -19.53
N VAL A 398 -16.93 17.14 -18.96
CA VAL A 398 -15.51 16.86 -18.97
C VAL A 398 -14.97 16.99 -17.56
N ILE A 399 -14.55 15.89 -16.97
CA ILE A 399 -14.08 15.84 -15.58
C ILE A 399 -12.67 15.25 -15.53
N ARG A 400 -11.79 15.87 -14.75
CA ARG A 400 -10.48 15.32 -14.48
C ARG A 400 -10.61 14.18 -13.49
N SER A 401 -10.25 12.96 -13.90
CA SER A 401 -10.33 11.78 -13.05
C SER A 401 -9.23 10.78 -13.39
N GLN A 402 -8.85 9.98 -12.40
CA GLN A 402 -7.91 8.85 -12.56
C GLN A 402 -8.62 7.54 -12.92
N ALA A 403 -9.92 7.58 -13.24
CA ALA A 403 -10.63 6.40 -13.73
C ALA A 403 -9.95 5.83 -14.97
N ILE A 404 -9.68 4.52 -14.96
CA ILE A 404 -8.98 3.83 -16.04
C ILE A 404 -9.97 3.29 -17.06
N ASP A 405 -11.05 2.71 -16.59
CA ASP A 405 -12.10 2.12 -17.40
C ASP A 405 -13.40 2.91 -17.27
N GLY A 406 -14.08 3.08 -18.38
CA GLY A 406 -15.41 3.68 -18.45
C GLY A 406 -16.51 2.66 -18.26
N PHE A 407 -17.75 3.14 -18.26
CA PHE A 407 -18.95 2.30 -18.27
C PHE A 407 -20.12 3.01 -18.93
N VAL A 408 -21.10 2.22 -19.38
CA VAL A 408 -22.40 2.70 -19.85
C VAL A 408 -23.47 2.00 -19.04
N ASP A 409 -24.22 2.76 -18.23
CA ASP A 409 -25.38 2.28 -17.48
C ASP A 409 -26.66 2.66 -18.24
N LYS A 410 -27.33 1.67 -18.78
CA LYS A 410 -28.54 1.86 -19.59
C LYS A 410 -29.76 2.25 -18.78
N ALA A 411 -29.84 1.74 -17.55
CA ALA A 411 -30.96 2.05 -16.64
C ALA A 411 -30.87 3.47 -16.11
N ALA A 412 -29.68 3.91 -15.69
CA ALA A 412 -29.45 5.27 -15.21
C ALA A 412 -29.26 6.29 -16.34
N LYS A 413 -29.08 5.84 -17.59
CA LYS A 413 -28.75 6.70 -18.75
C LYS A 413 -27.45 7.51 -18.52
N ILE A 414 -26.43 6.88 -17.94
CA ILE A 414 -25.13 7.49 -17.69
C ILE A 414 -24.07 6.76 -18.51
N ALA A 415 -23.20 7.52 -19.17
CA ALA A 415 -22.02 7.01 -19.84
C ALA A 415 -20.77 7.74 -19.37
N LEU A 416 -19.83 7.00 -18.84
CA LEU A 416 -18.49 7.47 -18.52
C LEU A 416 -17.53 6.93 -19.58
N LEU A 417 -16.82 7.82 -20.27
CA LEU A 417 -15.82 7.46 -21.27
C LEU A 417 -14.46 7.97 -20.81
N THR A 418 -13.49 7.07 -20.75
CA THR A 418 -12.13 7.42 -20.32
C THR A 418 -11.23 7.69 -21.53
N GLU A 419 -10.05 8.28 -21.26
CA GLU A 419 -9.01 8.40 -22.29
C GLU A 419 -8.71 7.06 -22.97
N ARG A 420 -8.70 5.96 -22.18
CA ARG A 420 -8.45 4.61 -22.69
C ARG A 420 -9.50 4.16 -23.69
N ASP A 421 -10.77 4.38 -23.40
CA ASP A 421 -11.88 4.01 -24.28
C ASP A 421 -11.80 4.78 -25.62
N LEU A 422 -11.42 6.06 -25.55
CA LEU A 422 -11.35 6.93 -26.71
C LEU A 422 -10.09 6.74 -27.55
N THR A 423 -8.94 6.56 -26.90
CA THR A 423 -7.63 6.57 -27.59
C THR A 423 -6.90 5.24 -27.60
N GLY A 424 -7.37 4.25 -26.82
CA GLY A 424 -6.66 2.99 -26.56
C GLY A 424 -5.42 3.14 -25.68
N ARG A 425 -5.18 4.33 -25.10
CA ARG A 425 -4.01 4.64 -24.28
C ARG A 425 -4.43 5.25 -22.96
N THR A 426 -3.66 5.01 -21.93
CA THR A 426 -3.79 5.69 -20.62
C THR A 426 -2.58 6.58 -20.43
N SER A 427 -2.82 7.87 -20.17
CA SER A 427 -1.77 8.77 -19.69
C SER A 427 -1.43 8.39 -18.27
N ALA A 428 -0.21 7.90 -18.05
CA ALA A 428 0.28 7.71 -16.69
C ALA A 428 0.38 9.09 -16.03
N VAL A 429 -0.55 9.40 -15.13
CA VAL A 429 -0.29 10.45 -14.14
C VAL A 429 0.73 9.85 -13.19
N ALA A 430 1.93 10.43 -13.19
CA ALA A 430 2.85 10.22 -12.10
C ALA A 430 2.13 10.73 -10.83
N VAL A 431 1.44 9.84 -10.10
CA VAL A 431 1.29 10.05 -8.67
C VAL A 431 2.71 10.29 -8.19
N ALA A 432 2.94 11.39 -7.48
CA ALA A 432 4.25 11.67 -6.89
C ALA A 432 4.56 10.48 -5.96
N LYS A 433 5.09 9.43 -6.53
CA LYS A 433 5.59 8.29 -5.78
C LYS A 433 6.79 8.85 -5.03
N THR A 434 6.74 8.80 -3.74
CA THR A 434 7.93 8.93 -2.90
C THR A 434 9.04 8.16 -3.61
N PRO A 435 10.22 8.77 -3.85
CA PRO A 435 11.27 8.12 -4.63
C PRO A 435 11.50 6.72 -4.06
N LYS A 436 11.18 5.69 -4.84
CA LYS A 436 11.43 4.32 -4.42
C LYS A 436 12.94 4.22 -4.23
N ARG A 437 13.40 4.03 -2.99
CA ARG A 437 14.79 3.69 -2.75
C ARG A 437 15.11 2.50 -3.65
N ARG A 438 16.07 2.64 -4.55
CA ARG A 438 16.67 1.46 -5.17
C ARG A 438 17.24 0.65 -4.01
N ARG A 439 16.65 -0.51 -3.68
CA ARG A 439 17.36 -1.53 -2.89
C ARG A 439 18.76 -1.57 -3.50
N LYS A 440 19.81 -1.65 -2.66
CA LYS A 440 21.20 -1.81 -3.10
C LYS A 440 21.17 -2.69 -4.34
N ALA A 441 21.43 -2.08 -5.51
CA ALA A 441 21.35 -2.84 -6.76
C ALA A 441 22.24 -4.06 -6.52
N ILE A 442 21.67 -5.25 -6.60
CA ILE A 442 22.45 -6.48 -6.61
C ILE A 442 23.51 -6.17 -7.65
N ASP A 443 24.78 -6.22 -7.25
CA ASP A 443 25.85 -6.00 -8.19
C ASP A 443 25.69 -7.09 -9.24
N LEU A 444 25.23 -6.71 -10.43
CA LEU A 444 24.94 -7.66 -11.51
C LEU A 444 26.16 -8.51 -11.86
N VAL A 445 27.36 -8.07 -11.43
CA VAL A 445 28.63 -8.79 -11.56
C VAL A 445 28.68 -9.99 -10.62
N GLU A 446 27.93 -10.02 -9.51
CA GLU A 446 27.90 -11.15 -8.58
C GLU A 446 26.94 -12.27 -8.99
N LEU A 447 26.03 -12.04 -9.96
CA LEU A 447 25.09 -13.05 -10.44
C LEU A 447 25.80 -14.14 -11.25
N LYS A 448 25.62 -15.39 -10.86
CA LYS A 448 26.14 -16.56 -11.56
C LYS A 448 25.03 -17.23 -12.39
N LYS A 449 25.41 -17.81 -13.51
CA LYS A 449 24.49 -18.61 -14.33
C LYS A 449 23.84 -19.71 -13.48
N GLY A 450 22.52 -19.67 -13.40
CA GLY A 450 21.74 -20.61 -12.62
C GLY A 450 21.10 -20.01 -11.35
N ASP A 451 21.49 -18.80 -10.95
CA ASP A 451 20.92 -18.12 -9.80
C ASP A 451 19.44 -17.79 -10.02
N TYR A 452 18.65 -17.92 -8.98
CA TYR A 452 17.27 -17.47 -8.99
C TYR A 452 17.22 -15.96 -8.75
N VAL A 453 16.50 -15.25 -9.61
CA VAL A 453 16.30 -13.81 -9.53
C VAL A 453 14.80 -13.50 -9.50
N VAL A 454 14.42 -12.53 -8.71
CA VAL A 454 13.04 -12.06 -8.66
C VAL A 454 12.91 -10.81 -9.54
N HIS A 455 12.12 -10.91 -10.58
CA HIS A 455 11.78 -9.76 -11.42
C HIS A 455 10.51 -9.09 -10.89
N GLU A 456 10.56 -7.79 -10.68
CA GLU A 456 9.47 -7.01 -10.07
C GLU A 456 8.11 -7.19 -10.79
N GLN A 457 8.11 -7.47 -12.10
CA GLN A 457 6.89 -7.61 -12.90
C GLN A 457 6.61 -9.04 -13.38
N HIS A 458 7.62 -9.91 -13.41
CA HIS A 458 7.52 -11.25 -14.02
C HIS A 458 7.72 -12.39 -13.01
N GLY A 459 7.89 -12.06 -11.72
CA GLY A 459 8.09 -13.07 -10.67
C GLY A 459 9.49 -13.70 -10.69
N ILE A 460 9.59 -14.95 -10.24
CA ILE A 460 10.87 -15.65 -10.07
C ILE A 460 11.34 -16.19 -11.42
N GLY A 461 12.55 -15.81 -11.79
CA GLY A 461 13.26 -16.33 -12.99
C GLY A 461 14.60 -16.93 -12.62
N ARG A 462 15.20 -17.66 -13.55
CA ARG A 462 16.56 -18.18 -13.42
C ARG A 462 17.50 -17.33 -14.28
N PHE A 463 18.56 -16.78 -13.67
CA PHE A 463 19.55 -16.00 -14.39
C PHE A 463 20.32 -16.91 -15.37
N ILE A 464 20.28 -16.57 -16.66
CA ILE A 464 20.95 -17.33 -17.69
C ILE A 464 22.28 -16.67 -18.06
N GLU A 465 22.21 -15.41 -18.47
CA GLU A 465 23.39 -14.62 -18.85
C GLU A 465 23.03 -13.14 -19.04
N MET A 466 24.01 -12.26 -18.93
CA MET A 466 23.88 -10.89 -19.40
C MET A 466 24.27 -10.79 -20.87
N ARG A 467 23.39 -10.19 -21.67
CA ARG A 467 23.67 -9.90 -23.08
C ARG A 467 23.59 -8.42 -23.34
N GLN A 468 24.59 -7.90 -24.00
CA GLN A 468 24.58 -6.54 -24.54
C GLN A 468 23.62 -6.48 -25.74
N ARG A 469 22.61 -5.65 -25.65
CA ARG A 469 21.60 -5.49 -26.71
C ARG A 469 21.52 -4.03 -27.13
N THR A 470 21.77 -3.79 -28.38
CA THR A 470 21.60 -2.44 -28.97
C THR A 470 20.13 -2.24 -29.34
N ILE A 471 19.47 -1.25 -28.74
CA ILE A 471 18.07 -0.92 -29.01
C ILE A 471 18.04 0.43 -29.74
N GLY A 472 17.32 0.51 -30.85
CA GLY A 472 17.13 1.72 -31.66
C GLY A 472 17.78 1.67 -33.05
N THR A 473 17.27 2.47 -33.95
CA THR A 473 17.77 2.62 -35.31
C THR A 473 18.24 4.07 -35.54
N GLY A 474 19.39 4.25 -36.21
CA GLY A 474 19.94 5.59 -36.53
C GLY A 474 20.62 6.28 -35.35
N ALA A 475 20.43 7.59 -35.18
CA ALA A 475 21.09 8.43 -34.18
C ALA A 475 20.66 8.15 -32.71
N ASN A 476 19.63 7.36 -32.49
CA ASN A 476 19.09 6.99 -31.15
C ASN A 476 19.45 5.56 -30.77
N LYS A 477 20.66 5.11 -31.06
CA LYS A 477 21.16 3.82 -30.56
C LYS A 477 21.59 3.94 -29.11
N THR A 478 20.98 3.14 -28.21
CA THR A 478 21.40 2.92 -26.81
C THR A 478 21.82 1.47 -26.64
N THR A 479 22.98 1.24 -26.02
CA THR A 479 23.53 -0.11 -25.80
C THR A 479 23.40 -0.47 -24.33
#